data_402bf98972b5ab754465ca8f714fdc5e
#
_entry.id   402bf98972b5ab754465ca8f714fdc5e
#
_cell.length_a   1.000
_cell.length_b   1.000
_cell.length_c   1.000
_cell.angle_alpha   90.00
_cell.angle_beta   90.00
_cell.angle_gamma   90.00
#
_symmetry.space_group_name_H-M   'P 1'
#
loop_
_entity.id
_entity.type
_entity.pdbx_description
1 polymer ?
#
loop_
_entity_poly.entity_id
_entity_poly.type
_entity_poly.pdbx_seq_one_letter_code
_entity_poly.pdbx_strand_id
1 'polypeptide(L)'
;ALHRIAYLLYAFQGNISSKDILIVSPNKVFADYISNVLPELGEETVPEMSMEQILSEVLNHKYKYLSFFEQVNEVLTKPTPDFIERIEYKSSFDFIASLDRFILHIENHYFRAEDVKLTKHITVPAEFIEEQFHRFNRYPMRQRFEAMTDYILFAGNNDLQVYKDFFAWMDKPELFKMRKNRTLEYADLAPLAYLHIALEGGTKNYVKHLLIDEMQDYSPIQYKVMQKLFPCRKTVL
;
A
#
# COMPACT_ATOMS: atom_id res chain seq x y z
N ALA A 1 21.46 12.03 1.46
CA ALA A 1 21.26 10.70 0.82
C ALA A 1 22.58 10.09 0.29
N LEU A 2 23.28 10.73 -0.69
CA LEU A 2 24.43 10.16 -1.43
C LEU A 2 25.56 9.60 -0.55
N HIS A 3 26.08 10.40 0.39
CA HIS A 3 27.14 9.93 1.31
C HIS A 3 26.73 8.71 2.12
N ARG A 4 25.45 8.57 2.44
CA ARG A 4 24.93 7.44 3.19
C ARG A 4 24.85 6.17 2.32
N ILE A 5 24.52 6.32 1.04
CA ILE A 5 24.52 5.24 0.05
C ILE A 5 25.93 4.73 -0.14
N ALA A 6 26.89 5.61 -0.43
CA ALA A 6 28.29 5.27 -0.58
C ALA A 6 28.85 4.58 0.69
N TYR A 7 28.51 5.10 1.87
CA TYR A 7 28.87 4.46 3.13
C TYR A 7 28.27 3.06 3.28
N LEU A 8 26.99 2.86 2.94
CA LEU A 8 26.34 1.54 3.04
C LEU A 8 27.00 0.53 2.10
N LEU A 9 27.25 0.92 0.85
CA LEU A 9 27.91 0.07 -0.14
C LEU A 9 29.34 -0.30 0.28
N TYR A 10 30.07 0.68 0.83
CA TYR A 10 31.42 0.46 1.33
C TYR A 10 31.45 -0.39 2.62
N ALA A 11 30.63 -0.04 3.62
CA ALA A 11 30.65 -0.69 4.93
C ALA A 11 30.12 -2.13 4.90
N PHE A 12 29.24 -2.46 3.96
CA PHE A 12 28.66 -3.78 3.79
C PHE A 12 29.08 -4.45 2.49
N GLN A 13 30.25 -4.10 1.98
CA GLN A 13 30.82 -4.66 0.77
C GLN A 13 30.84 -6.21 0.82
N GLY A 14 30.27 -6.84 -0.21
CA GLY A 14 30.08 -8.30 -0.27
C GLY A 14 28.78 -8.83 0.33
N ASN A 15 28.04 -8.04 1.15
CA ASN A 15 26.75 -8.43 1.73
C ASN A 15 25.57 -7.66 1.14
N ILE A 16 25.78 -6.42 0.69
CA ILE A 16 24.78 -5.54 0.07
C ILE A 16 25.38 -5.02 -1.22
N SER A 17 24.63 -5.13 -2.30
CA SER A 17 24.92 -4.54 -3.60
C SER A 17 23.97 -3.35 -3.87
N SER A 18 24.29 -2.56 -4.89
CA SER A 18 23.40 -1.47 -5.35
C SER A 18 21.95 -1.93 -5.60
N LYS A 19 21.77 -3.13 -6.12
CA LYS A 19 20.44 -3.75 -6.43
C LYS A 19 19.63 -4.13 -5.19
N ASP A 20 20.29 -4.26 -4.04
CA ASP A 20 19.66 -4.58 -2.75
C ASP A 20 19.11 -3.33 -2.03
N ILE A 21 19.47 -2.15 -2.53
CA ILE A 21 19.05 -0.85 -1.98
C ILE A 21 17.96 -0.27 -2.88
N LEU A 22 16.93 0.31 -2.27
CA LEU A 22 15.94 1.12 -2.97
C LEU A 22 15.89 2.50 -2.33
N ILE A 23 15.92 3.54 -3.16
CA ILE A 23 15.73 4.92 -2.72
C ILE A 23 14.30 5.30 -3.01
N VAL A 24 13.63 5.85 -2.00
CA VAL A 24 12.32 6.49 -2.16
C VAL A 24 12.52 7.99 -2.08
N SER A 25 12.22 8.68 -3.17
CA SER A 25 12.35 10.13 -3.28
C SER A 25 11.01 10.80 -3.58
N PRO A 26 10.83 12.07 -3.20
CA PRO A 26 9.58 12.79 -3.45
C PRO A 26 9.42 13.18 -4.91
N ASN A 27 10.50 13.31 -5.66
CA ASN A 27 10.43 13.75 -7.05
C ASN A 27 11.51 13.13 -7.95
N LYS A 28 11.21 13.08 -9.25
CA LYS A 28 12.07 12.49 -10.27
C LYS A 28 13.39 13.27 -10.49
N VAL A 29 13.43 14.56 -10.20
CA VAL A 29 14.65 15.39 -10.40
C VAL A 29 15.76 14.95 -9.46
N PHE A 30 15.40 14.60 -8.22
CA PHE A 30 16.36 14.07 -7.24
C PHE A 30 16.86 12.68 -7.66
N ALA A 31 15.96 11.85 -8.22
CA ALA A 31 16.27 10.57 -8.82
C ALA A 31 17.37 10.67 -9.86
N ASP A 32 17.13 11.53 -10.83
CA ASP A 32 18.06 11.77 -11.94
C ASP A 32 19.41 12.29 -11.44
N TYR A 33 19.42 13.12 -10.38
CA TYR A 33 20.65 13.63 -9.78
C TYR A 33 21.46 12.50 -9.11
N ILE A 34 20.84 11.66 -8.30
CA ILE A 34 21.51 10.53 -7.65
C ILE A 34 22.06 9.54 -8.69
N SER A 35 21.26 9.21 -9.69
CA SER A 35 21.65 8.28 -10.75
C SER A 35 22.88 8.75 -11.54
N ASN A 36 23.09 10.06 -11.64
CA ASN A 36 24.25 10.62 -12.34
C ASN A 36 25.49 10.73 -11.44
N VAL A 37 25.32 11.05 -10.15
CA VAL A 37 26.45 11.30 -9.23
C VAL A 37 27.08 10.02 -8.70
N LEU A 38 26.31 8.95 -8.47
CA LEU A 38 26.87 7.68 -7.97
C LEU A 38 27.92 7.09 -8.91
N PRO A 39 27.74 7.02 -10.23
CA PRO A 39 28.76 6.57 -11.17
C PRO A 39 30.03 7.44 -11.15
N GLU A 40 29.90 8.77 -10.95
CA GLU A 40 31.06 9.66 -10.81
C GLU A 40 31.89 9.36 -9.57
N LEU A 41 31.27 8.77 -8.52
CA LEU A 41 31.93 8.29 -7.32
C LEU A 41 32.48 6.85 -7.44
N GLY A 42 32.36 6.24 -8.64
CA GLY A 42 32.79 4.87 -8.89
C GLY A 42 31.85 3.80 -8.39
N GLU A 43 30.62 4.18 -8.00
CA GLU A 43 29.60 3.26 -7.49
C GLU A 43 28.58 2.88 -8.59
N GLU A 44 27.97 1.70 -8.47
CA GLU A 44 26.89 1.31 -9.36
C GLU A 44 25.61 2.16 -9.11
N THR A 45 24.78 2.28 -10.13
CA THR A 45 23.47 2.93 -9.98
C THR A 45 22.58 2.18 -9.01
N VAL A 46 21.93 2.90 -8.11
CA VAL A 46 20.97 2.36 -7.14
C VAL A 46 19.56 2.57 -7.65
N PRO A 47 18.68 1.54 -7.61
CA PRO A 47 17.28 1.69 -7.95
C PRO A 47 16.58 2.76 -7.14
N GLU A 48 15.75 3.53 -7.80
CA GLU A 48 14.96 4.59 -7.19
C GLU A 48 13.52 4.56 -7.66
N MET A 49 12.61 4.92 -6.76
CA MET A 49 11.18 5.03 -7.04
C MET A 49 10.58 6.22 -6.31
N SER A 50 9.68 6.93 -6.97
CA SER A 50 8.82 7.88 -6.25
C SER A 50 7.73 7.14 -5.47
N MET A 51 7.16 7.81 -4.46
CA MET A 51 6.00 7.26 -3.74
C MET A 51 4.83 6.96 -4.69
N GLU A 52 4.61 7.82 -5.66
CA GLU A 52 3.54 7.66 -6.65
C GLU A 52 3.73 6.39 -7.50
N GLN A 53 4.98 6.12 -7.92
CA GLN A 53 5.32 4.88 -8.63
C GLN A 53 5.08 3.65 -7.76
N ILE A 54 5.52 3.69 -6.49
CA ILE A 54 5.31 2.58 -5.54
C ILE A 54 3.82 2.29 -5.37
N LEU A 55 3.00 3.32 -5.13
CA LEU A 55 1.56 3.17 -4.95
C LEU A 55 0.87 2.64 -6.19
N SER A 56 1.26 3.15 -7.37
CA SER A 56 0.72 2.71 -8.65
C SER A 56 1.06 1.25 -8.95
N GLU A 57 2.30 0.81 -8.66
CA GLU A 57 2.70 -0.60 -8.80
C GLU A 57 1.92 -1.51 -7.84
N VAL A 58 1.79 -1.14 -6.56
CA VAL A 58 1.00 -1.91 -5.58
C VAL A 58 -0.43 -2.11 -6.08
N LEU A 59 -1.01 -1.08 -6.68
CA LEU A 59 -2.36 -1.12 -7.22
C LEU A 59 -2.43 -1.69 -8.66
N ASN A 60 -1.34 -2.29 -9.15
CA ASN A 60 -1.25 -2.90 -10.48
C ASN A 60 -1.65 -1.94 -11.62
N HIS A 61 -1.39 -0.64 -11.47
CA HIS A 61 -1.72 0.42 -12.44
C HIS A 61 -3.21 0.46 -12.85
N LYS A 62 -4.12 -0.03 -11.98
CA LYS A 62 -5.55 -0.18 -12.31
C LYS A 62 -6.34 1.13 -12.27
N TYR A 63 -5.84 2.15 -11.57
CA TYR A 63 -6.61 3.35 -11.26
C TYR A 63 -6.05 4.58 -11.93
N LYS A 64 -6.96 5.44 -12.41
CA LYS A 64 -6.63 6.82 -12.76
C LYS A 64 -6.68 7.68 -11.51
N TYR A 65 -5.72 8.56 -11.33
CA TYR A 65 -5.62 9.43 -10.18
C TYR A 65 -5.03 10.79 -10.56
N LEU A 66 -5.26 11.79 -9.71
CA LEU A 66 -4.51 13.03 -9.76
C LEU A 66 -3.10 12.76 -9.28
N SER A 67 -2.10 13.26 -9.98
CA SER A 67 -0.73 13.30 -9.46
C SER A 67 -0.65 14.19 -8.22
N PHE A 68 0.43 14.03 -7.45
CA PHE A 68 0.68 14.88 -6.29
C PHE A 68 0.64 16.37 -6.67
N PHE A 69 1.31 16.74 -7.76
CA PHE A 69 1.35 18.13 -8.21
C PHE A 69 0.00 18.66 -8.67
N GLU A 70 -0.81 17.85 -9.35
CA GLU A 70 -2.16 18.25 -9.75
C GLU A 70 -3.04 18.49 -8.53
N GLN A 71 -2.97 17.61 -7.51
CA GLN A 71 -3.72 17.80 -6.27
C GLN A 71 -3.27 19.07 -5.52
N VAL A 72 -1.96 19.29 -5.37
CA VAL A 72 -1.42 20.50 -4.73
C VAL A 72 -1.83 21.76 -5.50
N ASN A 73 -1.70 21.76 -6.82
CA ASN A 73 -2.14 22.89 -7.63
C ASN A 73 -3.63 23.19 -7.46
N GLU A 74 -4.46 22.17 -7.34
CA GLU A 74 -5.90 22.35 -7.10
C GLU A 74 -6.19 22.93 -5.72
N VAL A 75 -5.47 22.46 -4.68
CA VAL A 75 -5.57 23.04 -3.31
C VAL A 75 -5.19 24.52 -3.32
N LEU A 76 -4.18 24.90 -4.08
CA LEU A 76 -3.70 26.29 -4.14
C LEU A 76 -4.59 27.21 -4.99
N THR A 77 -5.18 26.68 -6.06
CA THR A 77 -5.92 27.49 -7.04
C THR A 77 -7.43 27.51 -6.83
N LYS A 78 -7.98 26.39 -6.34
CA LYS A 78 -9.43 26.18 -6.19
C LYS A 78 -9.76 25.42 -4.89
N PRO A 79 -9.32 25.92 -3.73
CA PRO A 79 -9.61 25.25 -2.47
C PRO A 79 -11.11 25.21 -2.21
N THR A 80 -11.62 24.03 -1.86
CA THR A 80 -12.95 23.89 -1.27
C THR A 80 -12.81 23.25 0.10
N PRO A 81 -13.62 23.67 1.10
CA PRO A 81 -13.53 23.12 2.45
C PRO A 81 -13.56 21.59 2.47
N ASP A 82 -14.52 21.00 1.78
CA ASP A 82 -14.67 19.54 1.70
C ASP A 82 -13.44 18.83 1.10
N PHE A 83 -12.76 19.46 0.13
CA PHE A 83 -11.57 18.87 -0.48
C PHE A 83 -10.38 18.91 0.48
N ILE A 84 -10.20 20.02 1.18
CA ILE A 84 -9.15 20.18 2.20
C ILE A 84 -9.40 19.18 3.34
N GLU A 85 -10.63 19.11 3.87
CA GLU A 85 -11.01 18.19 4.92
C GLU A 85 -10.69 16.72 4.56
N ARG A 86 -11.02 16.30 3.33
CA ARG A 86 -10.69 14.94 2.88
C ARG A 86 -9.19 14.66 2.88
N ILE A 87 -8.36 15.61 2.42
CA ILE A 87 -6.90 15.46 2.39
C ILE A 87 -6.33 15.41 3.80
N GLU A 88 -6.73 16.35 4.66
CA GLU A 88 -6.26 16.45 6.05
C GLU A 88 -6.64 15.19 6.84
N TYR A 89 -7.88 14.75 6.75
CA TYR A 89 -8.33 13.56 7.45
C TYR A 89 -7.58 12.30 6.99
N LYS A 90 -7.43 12.09 5.68
CA LYS A 90 -6.70 10.93 5.13
C LYS A 90 -5.20 10.95 5.46
N SER A 91 -4.66 12.10 5.85
CA SER A 91 -3.27 12.25 6.29
C SER A 91 -3.11 12.08 7.81
N SER A 92 -4.19 11.90 8.56
CA SER A 92 -4.17 11.84 10.02
C SER A 92 -3.87 10.43 10.56
N PHE A 93 -3.40 10.35 11.81
CA PHE A 93 -3.26 9.08 12.53
C PHE A 93 -4.60 8.44 12.87
N ASP A 94 -5.64 9.24 13.11
CA ASP A 94 -7.00 8.76 13.39
C ASP A 94 -7.58 8.01 12.18
N PHE A 95 -7.28 8.48 10.98
CA PHE A 95 -7.64 7.78 9.76
C PHE A 95 -6.99 6.40 9.68
N ILE A 96 -5.69 6.30 9.96
CA ILE A 96 -4.96 5.02 9.97
C ILE A 96 -5.54 4.07 11.01
N ALA A 97 -5.78 4.57 12.23
CA ALA A 97 -6.38 3.76 13.29
C ALA A 97 -7.78 3.25 12.92
N SER A 98 -8.56 4.07 12.19
CA SER A 98 -9.88 3.66 11.69
C SER A 98 -9.77 2.62 10.57
N LEU A 99 -8.81 2.78 9.68
CA LEU A 99 -8.56 1.82 8.60
C LEU A 99 -8.06 0.47 9.15
N ASP A 100 -7.17 0.49 10.14
CA ASP A 100 -6.70 -0.73 10.82
C ASP A 100 -7.87 -1.46 11.51
N ARG A 101 -8.76 -0.73 12.19
CA ARG A 101 -9.98 -1.31 12.79
C ARG A 101 -10.92 -1.90 11.74
N PHE A 102 -11.06 -1.25 10.62
CA PHE A 102 -11.89 -1.76 9.53
C PHE A 102 -11.31 -3.03 8.91
N ILE A 103 -9.99 -3.12 8.73
CA ILE A 103 -9.32 -4.33 8.26
C ILE A 103 -9.62 -5.50 9.21
N LEU A 104 -9.48 -5.28 10.52
CA LEU A 104 -9.85 -6.28 11.52
C LEU A 104 -11.35 -6.63 11.48
N HIS A 105 -12.21 -5.66 11.22
CA HIS A 105 -13.65 -5.90 11.05
C HIS A 105 -13.92 -6.79 9.83
N ILE A 106 -13.26 -6.53 8.71
CA ILE A 106 -13.37 -7.36 7.50
C ILE A 106 -12.92 -8.79 7.81
N GLU A 107 -11.76 -8.95 8.45
CA GLU A 107 -11.22 -10.28 8.80
C GLU A 107 -12.17 -11.12 9.65
N ASN A 108 -12.97 -10.47 10.49
CA ASN A 108 -13.86 -11.15 11.42
C ASN A 108 -15.33 -11.27 10.95
N HIS A 109 -15.77 -10.43 10.00
CA HIS A 109 -17.19 -10.31 9.67
C HIS A 109 -17.54 -10.48 8.20
N TYR A 110 -16.58 -10.27 7.29
CA TYR A 110 -16.83 -10.44 5.86
C TYR A 110 -16.80 -11.90 5.42
N PHE A 111 -16.09 -12.73 6.17
CA PHE A 111 -16.13 -14.16 5.97
C PHE A 111 -17.29 -14.76 6.77
N ARG A 112 -18.21 -15.40 6.05
CA ARG A 112 -19.23 -16.25 6.63
C ARG A 112 -19.09 -17.63 6.03
N ALA A 113 -18.72 -18.58 6.85
CA ALA A 113 -18.70 -19.95 6.41
C ALA A 113 -20.15 -20.45 6.22
N GLU A 114 -20.38 -21.11 5.11
CA GLU A 114 -21.63 -21.80 4.81
C GLU A 114 -21.31 -23.24 4.41
N ASP A 115 -22.29 -24.15 4.58
CA ASP A 115 -22.15 -25.53 4.16
C ASP A 115 -21.96 -25.61 2.65
N VAL A 116 -20.85 -26.20 2.21
CA VAL A 116 -20.54 -26.37 0.78
C VAL A 116 -20.83 -27.82 0.35
N LYS A 117 -21.82 -27.99 -0.52
CA LYS A 117 -22.14 -29.28 -1.13
C LYS A 117 -21.22 -29.56 -2.32
N LEU A 118 -20.27 -30.46 -2.16
CA LEU A 118 -19.38 -30.88 -3.23
C LEU A 118 -20.06 -31.90 -4.17
N THR A 119 -20.84 -32.79 -3.58
CA THR A 119 -21.63 -33.80 -4.29
C THR A 119 -22.96 -34.06 -3.59
N LYS A 120 -23.82 -34.95 -4.14
CA LYS A 120 -25.06 -35.34 -3.48
C LYS A 120 -24.85 -35.97 -2.08
N HIS A 121 -23.65 -36.49 -1.81
CA HIS A 121 -23.33 -37.25 -0.60
C HIS A 121 -22.21 -36.61 0.25
N ILE A 122 -21.56 -35.57 -0.23
CA ILE A 122 -20.42 -34.93 0.44
C ILE A 122 -20.76 -33.46 0.65
N THR A 123 -20.85 -33.07 1.91
CA THR A 123 -20.99 -31.66 2.34
C THR A 123 -19.80 -31.32 3.23
N VAL A 124 -19.15 -30.21 2.96
CA VAL A 124 -18.15 -29.62 3.85
C VAL A 124 -18.90 -28.69 4.79
N PRO A 125 -18.91 -28.96 6.11
CA PRO A 125 -19.67 -28.14 7.04
C PRO A 125 -19.04 -26.76 7.25
N ALA A 126 -19.88 -25.78 7.49
CA ALA A 126 -19.46 -24.40 7.75
C ALA A 126 -18.43 -24.30 8.89
N GLU A 127 -18.61 -25.05 9.98
CA GLU A 127 -17.70 -25.09 11.12
C GLU A 127 -16.26 -25.48 10.72
N PHE A 128 -16.12 -26.47 9.84
CA PHE A 128 -14.80 -26.89 9.33
C PHE A 128 -14.16 -25.78 8.50
N ILE A 129 -14.93 -25.12 7.64
CA ILE A 129 -14.46 -24.02 6.80
C ILE A 129 -14.00 -22.84 7.68
N GLU A 130 -14.77 -22.50 8.70
CA GLU A 130 -14.44 -21.42 9.65
C GLU A 130 -13.16 -21.73 10.43
N GLU A 131 -13.02 -22.96 10.93
CA GLU A 131 -11.81 -23.42 11.61
C GLU A 131 -10.57 -23.29 10.70
N GLN A 132 -10.66 -23.73 9.45
CA GLN A 132 -9.55 -23.62 8.50
C GLN A 132 -9.21 -22.16 8.20
N PHE A 133 -10.20 -21.28 8.05
CA PHE A 133 -9.97 -19.86 7.85
C PHE A 133 -9.16 -19.23 8.99
N HIS A 134 -9.52 -19.54 10.23
CA HIS A 134 -8.79 -19.06 11.41
C HIS A 134 -7.41 -19.70 11.56
N ARG A 135 -7.24 -20.96 11.15
CA ARG A 135 -5.94 -21.64 11.17
C ARG A 135 -4.90 -20.95 10.29
N PHE A 136 -5.32 -20.31 9.22
CA PHE A 136 -4.45 -19.57 8.29
C PHE A 136 -4.37 -18.07 8.61
N ASN A 137 -4.67 -17.64 9.82
CA ASN A 137 -4.74 -16.22 10.23
C ASN A 137 -3.45 -15.39 9.98
N ARG A 138 -2.28 -16.05 9.88
CA ARG A 138 -0.98 -15.42 9.56
C ARG A 138 -0.81 -15.04 8.09
N TYR A 139 -1.70 -15.49 7.22
CA TYR A 139 -1.66 -15.16 5.81
C TYR A 139 -2.62 -14.00 5.49
N PRO A 140 -2.33 -13.18 4.48
CA PRO A 140 -3.29 -12.20 3.96
C PRO A 140 -4.62 -12.86 3.61
N MET A 141 -5.72 -12.13 3.73
CA MET A 141 -7.07 -12.68 3.63
C MET A 141 -7.29 -13.48 2.34
N ARG A 142 -6.87 -12.98 1.20
CA ARG A 142 -6.99 -13.70 -0.07
C ARG A 142 -6.26 -15.04 -0.05
N GLN A 143 -5.02 -15.07 0.45
CA GLN A 143 -4.25 -16.31 0.55
C GLN A 143 -4.88 -17.32 1.52
N ARG A 144 -5.59 -16.86 2.55
CA ARG A 144 -6.39 -17.76 3.40
C ARG A 144 -7.47 -18.45 2.57
N PHE A 145 -8.19 -17.71 1.72
CA PHE A 145 -9.23 -18.29 0.87
C PHE A 145 -8.65 -19.27 -0.14
N GLU A 146 -7.55 -18.93 -0.80
CA GLU A 146 -6.88 -19.82 -1.74
C GLU A 146 -6.38 -21.11 -1.06
N ALA A 147 -5.87 -21.03 0.17
CA ALA A 147 -5.39 -22.19 0.92
C ALA A 147 -6.53 -23.09 1.43
N MET A 148 -7.73 -22.57 1.57
CA MET A 148 -8.88 -23.32 2.07
C MET A 148 -9.58 -24.12 0.98
N THR A 149 -9.87 -23.53 -0.14
CA THR A 149 -10.48 -24.19 -1.31
C THR A 149 -10.53 -23.24 -2.50
N ASP A 150 -10.51 -23.77 -3.71
CA ASP A 150 -10.88 -23.04 -4.95
C ASP A 150 -12.37 -22.63 -4.97
N TYR A 151 -13.13 -22.91 -3.93
CA TYR A 151 -14.59 -22.78 -3.87
C TYR A 151 -15.08 -21.55 -3.15
N ILE A 152 -14.27 -20.97 -2.28
CA ILE A 152 -14.66 -19.73 -1.64
C ILE A 152 -14.23 -18.60 -2.57
N LEU A 153 -15.08 -18.33 -3.51
CA LEU A 153 -15.06 -17.10 -4.25
C LEU A 153 -15.10 -15.96 -3.23
N PHE A 154 -13.96 -15.36 -2.98
CA PHE A 154 -13.89 -13.98 -2.54
C PHE A 154 -14.47 -13.18 -3.71
N ALA A 155 -15.79 -13.13 -3.73
CA ALA A 155 -16.57 -12.72 -4.87
C ALA A 155 -16.27 -11.26 -5.16
N GLY A 156 -15.32 -11.01 -6.08
CA GLY A 156 -15.32 -9.81 -6.92
C GLY A 156 -15.31 -8.45 -6.26
N ASN A 157 -15.15 -8.34 -4.94
CA ASN A 157 -14.98 -7.04 -4.29
C ASN A 157 -13.58 -6.54 -4.66
N ASN A 158 -13.53 -5.64 -5.64
CA ASN A 158 -12.29 -4.96 -5.94
C ASN A 158 -11.94 -4.03 -4.77
N ASP A 159 -10.66 -3.77 -4.57
CA ASP A 159 -10.13 -2.94 -3.47
C ASP A 159 -10.86 -1.61 -3.34
N LEU A 160 -11.28 -1.02 -4.46
CA LEU A 160 -12.00 0.24 -4.50
C LEU A 160 -13.41 0.12 -3.89
N GLN A 161 -14.10 -1.00 -4.04
CA GLN A 161 -15.39 -1.21 -3.40
C GLN A 161 -15.20 -1.37 -1.89
N VAL A 162 -14.24 -2.17 -1.47
CA VAL A 162 -13.89 -2.33 -0.04
C VAL A 162 -13.48 -0.99 0.58
N TYR A 163 -12.76 -0.16 -0.17
CA TYR A 163 -12.39 1.18 0.28
C TYR A 163 -13.59 2.12 0.42
N LYS A 164 -14.60 2.01 -0.44
CA LYS A 164 -15.87 2.74 -0.27
C LYS A 164 -16.66 2.23 0.93
N ASP A 165 -16.68 0.91 1.12
CA ASP A 165 -17.36 0.27 2.24
C ASP A 165 -16.74 0.70 3.58
N PHE A 166 -15.43 0.99 3.62
CA PHE A 166 -14.78 1.58 4.77
C PHE A 166 -15.38 2.93 5.18
N PHE A 167 -15.62 3.84 4.22
CA PHE A 167 -16.22 5.13 4.54
C PHE A 167 -17.69 4.99 4.96
N ALA A 168 -18.43 4.07 4.36
CA ALA A 168 -19.79 3.75 4.77
C ALA A 168 -19.81 3.14 6.19
N TRP A 169 -18.87 2.26 6.52
CA TRP A 169 -18.71 1.68 7.85
C TRP A 169 -18.39 2.73 8.93
N MET A 170 -17.65 3.77 8.59
CA MET A 170 -17.40 4.92 9.47
C MET A 170 -18.57 5.89 9.60
N ASP A 171 -19.65 5.72 8.82
CA ASP A 171 -20.71 6.71 8.66
C ASP A 171 -20.22 8.07 8.14
N LYS A 172 -19.21 8.04 7.26
CA LYS A 172 -18.57 9.22 6.65
C LYS A 172 -18.36 9.06 5.13
N PRO A 173 -19.41 8.73 4.36
CA PRO A 173 -19.28 8.49 2.93
C PRO A 173 -18.81 9.72 2.14
N GLU A 174 -19.01 10.93 2.66
CA GLU A 174 -18.56 12.21 2.06
C GLU A 174 -17.04 12.36 2.01
N LEU A 175 -16.30 11.62 2.83
CA LEU A 175 -14.84 11.62 2.83
C LEU A 175 -14.23 10.89 1.65
N PHE A 176 -15.03 10.16 0.86
CA PHE A 176 -14.61 9.59 -0.40
C PHE A 176 -15.33 10.25 -1.57
N LYS A 177 -14.57 10.79 -2.53
CA LYS A 177 -15.14 11.41 -3.73
C LYS A 177 -14.44 10.91 -4.99
N MET A 178 -15.19 10.15 -5.78
CA MET A 178 -14.76 9.81 -7.12
C MET A 178 -14.94 11.03 -8.05
N ARG A 179 -13.87 11.43 -8.71
CA ARG A 179 -13.87 12.53 -9.67
C ARG A 179 -14.40 12.09 -11.04
N LYS A 180 -14.55 13.05 -11.96
CA LYS A 180 -14.92 12.76 -13.36
C LYS A 180 -13.94 11.75 -13.97
N ASN A 181 -14.41 10.97 -14.93
CA ASN A 181 -13.65 9.94 -15.62
C ASN A 181 -13.06 8.85 -14.71
N ARG A 182 -13.69 8.60 -13.56
CA ARG A 182 -13.26 7.60 -12.56
C ARG A 182 -11.85 7.87 -12.01
N THR A 183 -11.50 9.14 -11.85
CA THR A 183 -10.20 9.56 -11.32
C THR A 183 -10.26 9.67 -9.80
N LEU A 184 -9.30 9.10 -9.10
CA LEU A 184 -9.11 9.20 -7.66
C LEU A 184 -8.39 10.51 -7.29
N GLU A 185 -8.59 10.99 -6.07
CA GLU A 185 -7.71 12.00 -5.48
C GLU A 185 -6.38 11.35 -5.11
N TYR A 186 -5.26 12.07 -5.19
CA TYR A 186 -3.95 11.54 -4.79
C TYR A 186 -3.96 11.02 -3.35
N ALA A 187 -4.69 11.72 -2.46
CA ALA A 187 -4.84 11.33 -1.06
C ALA A 187 -5.51 9.96 -0.85
N ASP A 188 -6.17 9.39 -1.87
CA ASP A 188 -6.79 8.06 -1.80
C ASP A 188 -5.82 6.93 -2.15
N LEU A 189 -4.69 7.21 -2.81
CA LEU A 189 -3.81 6.15 -3.31
C LEU A 189 -3.15 5.36 -2.19
N ALA A 190 -2.55 6.04 -1.22
CA ALA A 190 -1.85 5.35 -0.13
C ALA A 190 -2.80 4.55 0.76
N PRO A 191 -3.98 5.06 1.15
CA PRO A 191 -5.00 4.26 1.83
C PRO A 191 -5.44 3.03 1.05
N LEU A 192 -5.71 3.19 -0.24
CA LEU A 192 -6.13 2.10 -1.11
C LEU A 192 -5.02 1.03 -1.26
N ALA A 193 -3.76 1.47 -1.43
CA ALA A 193 -2.61 0.57 -1.47
C ALA A 193 -2.39 -0.15 -0.13
N TYR A 194 -2.58 0.54 0.99
CA TYR A 194 -2.50 -0.07 2.32
C TYR A 194 -3.54 -1.18 2.51
N LEU A 195 -4.78 -0.90 2.11
CA LEU A 195 -5.87 -1.87 2.13
C LEU A 195 -5.57 -3.04 1.18
N HIS A 196 -5.09 -2.77 -0.04
CA HIS A 196 -4.70 -3.80 -0.99
C HIS A 196 -3.65 -4.75 -0.41
N ILE A 197 -2.58 -4.22 0.19
CA ILE A 197 -1.53 -5.05 0.83
C ILE A 197 -2.12 -5.88 1.98
N ALA A 198 -3.07 -5.34 2.75
CA ALA A 198 -3.71 -6.08 3.83
C ALA A 198 -4.56 -7.25 3.32
N LEU A 199 -5.27 -7.06 2.21
CA LEU A 199 -6.17 -8.05 1.63
C LEU A 199 -5.44 -9.09 0.75
N GLU A 200 -4.57 -8.61 -0.13
CA GLU A 200 -3.93 -9.42 -1.17
C GLU A 200 -2.52 -9.89 -0.77
N GLY A 201 -1.92 -9.24 0.21
CA GLY A 201 -0.52 -9.40 0.52
C GLY A 201 0.37 -8.60 -0.42
N GLY A 202 1.62 -9.04 -0.56
CA GLY A 202 2.61 -8.41 -1.43
C GLY A 202 3.71 -7.72 -0.63
N THR A 203 4.86 -8.39 -0.54
CA THR A 203 6.08 -7.82 0.05
C THR A 203 7.18 -7.83 -0.99
N LYS A 204 8.00 -6.78 -0.99
CA LYS A 204 9.16 -6.67 -1.89
C LYS A 204 10.43 -7.09 -1.12
N ASN A 205 10.60 -8.40 -0.93
CA ASN A 205 11.69 -9.00 -0.14
C ASN A 205 13.06 -8.87 -0.80
N TYR A 206 13.13 -8.51 -2.08
CA TYR A 206 14.40 -8.29 -2.77
C TYR A 206 15.12 -7.03 -2.31
N VAL A 207 14.39 -6.07 -1.74
CA VAL A 207 14.98 -4.87 -1.13
C VAL A 207 15.48 -5.22 0.25
N LYS A 208 16.79 -5.12 0.48
CA LYS A 208 17.40 -5.35 1.79
C LYS A 208 17.56 -4.07 2.61
N HIS A 209 17.62 -2.93 1.94
CA HIS A 209 17.73 -1.63 2.58
C HIS A 209 16.90 -0.57 1.84
N LEU A 210 16.01 0.10 2.56
CA LEU A 210 15.19 1.19 2.04
C LEU A 210 15.74 2.53 2.55
N LEU A 211 16.08 3.42 1.64
CA LEU A 211 16.44 4.81 1.94
C LEU A 211 15.25 5.70 1.61
N ILE A 212 14.77 6.42 2.61
CA ILE A 212 13.64 7.35 2.47
C ILE A 212 14.21 8.76 2.59
N ASP A 213 14.19 9.49 1.49
CA ASP A 213 14.70 10.85 1.43
C ASP A 213 13.56 11.86 1.62
N GLU A 214 13.88 13.05 2.17
CA GLU A 214 12.92 14.12 2.45
C GLU A 214 11.71 13.60 3.25
N MET A 215 12.00 13.01 4.39
CA MET A 215 11.00 12.29 5.21
C MET A 215 9.74 13.09 5.54
N GLN A 216 9.85 14.41 5.61
CA GLN A 216 8.74 15.31 5.94
C GLN A 216 7.68 15.39 4.82
N ASP A 217 8.03 14.94 3.60
CA ASP A 217 7.14 15.03 2.45
C ASP A 217 6.12 13.88 2.39
N TYR A 218 6.27 12.88 3.27
CA TYR A 218 5.39 11.71 3.28
C TYR A 218 4.38 11.75 4.41
N SER A 219 3.13 11.43 4.07
CA SER A 219 2.07 11.28 5.06
C SER A 219 2.25 10.00 5.91
N PRO A 220 1.68 9.95 7.13
CA PRO A 220 1.74 8.77 7.98
C PRO A 220 1.28 7.47 7.31
N ILE A 221 0.24 7.52 6.48
CA ILE A 221 -0.26 6.33 5.77
C ILE A 221 0.73 5.84 4.70
N GLN A 222 1.47 6.73 4.04
CA GLN A 222 2.52 6.37 3.10
C GLN A 222 3.67 5.63 3.80
N TYR A 223 4.03 6.04 5.03
CA TYR A 223 4.96 5.29 5.86
C TYR A 223 4.46 3.89 6.20
N LYS A 224 3.17 3.75 6.50
CA LYS A 224 2.57 2.44 6.76
C LYS A 224 2.63 1.52 5.55
N VAL A 225 2.39 2.06 4.35
CA VAL A 225 2.57 1.31 3.09
C VAL A 225 4.01 0.85 2.94
N MET A 226 4.99 1.77 3.10
CA MET A 226 6.41 1.41 3.02
C MET A 226 6.82 0.37 4.06
N GLN A 227 6.28 0.43 5.28
CA GLN A 227 6.56 -0.55 6.33
C GLN A 227 6.06 -1.95 5.98
N LYS A 228 4.83 -2.04 5.43
CA LYS A 228 4.25 -3.33 5.05
C LYS A 228 4.89 -3.91 3.79
N LEU A 229 5.18 -3.05 2.80
CA LEU A 229 5.68 -3.46 1.49
C LEU A 229 7.15 -3.92 1.55
N PHE A 230 7.96 -3.23 2.34
CA PHE A 230 9.41 -3.47 2.44
C PHE A 230 9.78 -3.95 3.85
N PRO A 231 9.81 -5.27 4.12
CA PRO A 231 10.20 -5.84 5.41
C PRO A 231 11.74 -5.86 5.58
N CYS A 232 12.40 -4.72 5.41
CA CYS A 232 13.83 -4.56 5.45
C CYS A 232 14.27 -3.42 6.38
N ARG A 233 15.59 -3.24 6.53
CA ARG A 233 16.13 -2.06 7.23
C ARG A 233 15.78 -0.78 6.50
N LYS A 234 15.45 0.26 7.25
CA LYS A 234 15.08 1.57 6.73
C LYS A 234 15.98 2.65 7.29
N THR A 235 16.44 3.53 6.43
CA THR A 235 17.09 4.78 6.81
C THR A 235 16.22 5.92 6.33
N VAL A 236 15.91 6.82 7.23
CA VAL A 236 15.10 8.02 6.98
C VAL A 236 16.02 9.22 7.05
N LEU A 237 15.96 10.09 6.06
CA LEU A 237 16.81 11.27 5.91
C LEU A 237 15.98 12.55 5.84
#